data_dbe1c1dbee336791b73b75464a797887
#
_entry.id   dbe1c1dbee336791b73b75464a797887
#
_cell.length_a   1.000
_cell.length_b   1.000
_cell.length_c   1.000
_cell.angle_alpha   90.00
_cell.angle_beta   90.00
_cell.angle_gamma   90.00
#
_symmetry.space_group_name_H-M   'P 1'
#
loop_
_entity.id
_entity.type
_entity.pdbx_description
1 polymer ?
#
loop_
_entity_poly.entity_id
_entity_poly.type
_entity_poly.pdbx_seq_one_letter_code
_entity_poly.pdbx_strand_id
1 'polypeptide(L)'
;MHIGGGSNLLFTKDYDGLILHSRIGGIEVTAEDSQTVSLRVGAGVVWDDFVACCVEHGWYGAENLSLIPGEVGASAVQNIGAYGVEVKDLITAVETVNVQGYGRVYSVEECEYAYRSSIFKRPENKSVFVTYVRFRLSKEERYTLDYGTIRQELAKYPAPTLPIVRKVIIEIRESKLPDPKVMGNAGSFFMNPIVAKEKLEALQRDYPRIPYYELPDGRVKIPAGWMIDQCGWKGKSLGPAAVHDKQALVLVNRGGAKGSDIVALSDAVRASVRDKFGIDIHPEVNVI
;
A
#
# COMPACT_ATOMS: atom_id res chain seq x y z
N MET A 1 18.69 -9.51 6.49
CA MET A 1 17.60 -8.68 5.88
C MET A 1 16.87 -7.95 6.99
N HIS A 2 16.47 -6.70 6.78
CA HIS A 2 15.59 -5.93 7.68
C HIS A 2 14.16 -6.02 7.17
N ILE A 3 13.20 -6.24 8.07
CA ILE A 3 11.77 -6.29 7.76
C ILE A 3 10.95 -5.48 8.77
N GLY A 4 9.76 -5.07 8.37
CA GLY A 4 8.68 -4.69 9.27
C GLY A 4 7.79 -5.89 9.58
N GLY A 5 6.48 -5.70 9.69
CA GLY A 5 5.52 -6.78 9.98
C GLY A 5 5.37 -7.89 8.91
N GLY A 6 6.21 -7.88 7.87
CA GLY A 6 6.22 -8.95 6.86
C GLY A 6 5.05 -8.96 5.86
N SER A 7 4.15 -7.98 5.94
CA SER A 7 2.87 -7.98 5.19
C SER A 7 3.00 -7.83 3.67
N ASN A 8 4.20 -7.51 3.15
CA ASN A 8 4.47 -7.36 1.72
C ASN A 8 5.66 -8.22 1.26
N LEU A 9 5.82 -9.39 1.86
CA LEU A 9 6.87 -10.37 1.55
C LEU A 9 6.27 -11.71 1.17
N LEU A 10 6.88 -12.37 0.18
CA LEU A 10 6.59 -13.74 -0.20
C LEU A 10 7.88 -14.54 -0.18
N PHE A 11 8.04 -15.43 0.79
CA PHE A 11 9.16 -16.37 0.82
C PHE A 11 8.88 -17.56 -0.09
N THR A 12 9.82 -17.87 -0.98
CA THR A 12 9.73 -19.03 -1.87
C THR A 12 10.58 -20.20 -1.40
N LYS A 13 11.47 -19.96 -0.45
CA LYS A 13 12.38 -20.91 0.20
C LYS A 13 12.75 -20.41 1.59
N ASP A 14 13.42 -21.26 2.36
CA ASP A 14 14.02 -20.84 3.63
C ASP A 14 15.05 -19.72 3.41
N TYR A 15 15.05 -18.74 4.31
CA TYR A 15 15.98 -17.61 4.22
C TYR A 15 17.29 -17.96 4.94
N ASP A 16 18.37 -18.12 4.18
CA ASP A 16 19.71 -18.36 4.73
C ASP A 16 20.35 -17.03 5.14
N GLY A 17 20.09 -16.62 6.39
CA GLY A 17 20.66 -15.38 6.93
C GLY A 17 19.87 -14.82 8.11
N LEU A 18 20.31 -13.66 8.61
CA LEU A 18 19.69 -12.96 9.72
C LEU A 18 18.52 -12.09 9.25
N ILE A 19 17.38 -12.22 9.88
CA ILE A 19 16.23 -11.34 9.74
C ILE A 19 16.16 -10.43 10.97
N LEU A 20 16.16 -9.13 10.73
CA LEU A 20 16.00 -8.10 11.76
C LEU A 20 14.60 -7.50 11.65
N HIS A 21 13.80 -7.62 12.70
CA HIS A 21 12.52 -6.96 12.82
C HIS A 21 12.61 -5.82 13.82
N SER A 22 12.35 -4.58 13.36
CA SER A 22 12.40 -3.41 14.23
C SER A 22 11.27 -3.46 15.25
N ARG A 23 11.60 -3.23 16.52
CA ARG A 23 10.63 -3.08 17.62
C ARG A 23 10.69 -1.67 18.23
N ILE A 24 11.21 -0.71 17.47
CA ILE A 24 11.25 0.69 17.89
C ILE A 24 9.82 1.21 17.96
N GLY A 25 9.31 1.41 19.15
CA GLY A 25 7.95 1.86 19.44
C GLY A 25 7.88 3.35 19.75
N GLY A 26 6.68 3.79 20.16
CA GLY A 26 6.38 5.14 20.62
C GLY A 26 5.82 6.07 19.56
N ILE A 27 4.86 6.88 19.98
CA ILE A 27 4.28 8.01 19.23
C ILE A 27 4.52 9.24 20.10
N GLU A 28 5.36 10.15 19.65
CA GLU A 28 5.79 11.34 20.38
C GLU A 28 5.28 12.59 19.66
N VAL A 29 4.58 13.48 20.37
CA VAL A 29 4.25 14.82 19.88
C VAL A 29 5.48 15.69 20.02
N THR A 30 6.05 16.12 18.91
CA THR A 30 7.28 16.96 18.89
C THR A 30 6.99 18.44 18.78
N ALA A 31 5.86 18.81 18.19
CA ALA A 31 5.36 20.18 18.14
C ALA A 31 3.85 20.16 17.89
N GLU A 32 3.15 21.15 18.40
CA GLU A 32 1.70 21.30 18.22
C GLU A 32 1.33 22.78 18.26
N ASP A 33 0.45 23.19 17.35
CA ASP A 33 -0.18 24.50 17.34
C ASP A 33 -1.71 24.37 17.20
N SER A 34 -2.41 25.46 16.87
CA SER A 34 -3.86 25.45 16.71
C SER A 34 -4.32 24.68 15.46
N GLN A 35 -3.49 24.54 14.44
CA GLN A 35 -3.86 23.99 13.13
C GLN A 35 -3.22 22.63 12.84
N THR A 36 -2.04 22.38 13.39
CA THR A 36 -1.24 21.19 13.07
C THR A 36 -0.63 20.51 14.29
N VAL A 37 -0.34 19.24 14.15
CA VAL A 37 0.48 18.45 15.08
C VAL A 37 1.64 17.80 14.31
N SER A 38 2.82 17.84 14.89
CA SER A 38 4.01 17.14 14.42
C SER A 38 4.32 15.97 15.32
N LEU A 39 4.48 14.79 14.73
CA LEU A 39 4.69 13.54 15.44
C LEU A 39 6.01 12.89 15.01
N ARG A 40 6.69 12.24 15.97
CA ARG A 40 7.82 11.35 15.73
C ARG A 40 7.40 9.94 16.15
N VAL A 41 7.34 9.01 15.20
CA VAL A 41 6.76 7.69 15.40
C VAL A 41 7.79 6.60 15.12
N GLY A 42 7.91 5.65 16.03
CA GLY A 42 8.85 4.53 15.92
C GLY A 42 8.53 3.61 14.75
N ALA A 43 9.55 3.13 14.05
CA ALA A 43 9.40 2.32 12.84
C ALA A 43 8.67 1.00 13.06
N GLY A 44 8.70 0.44 14.30
CA GLY A 44 8.01 -0.80 14.67
C GLY A 44 6.58 -0.60 15.22
N VAL A 45 6.05 0.64 15.22
CA VAL A 45 4.65 0.89 15.55
C VAL A 45 3.77 0.31 14.45
N VAL A 46 2.73 -0.45 14.81
CA VAL A 46 1.74 -0.96 13.85
C VAL A 46 1.05 0.22 13.17
N TRP A 47 1.01 0.20 11.85
CA TRP A 47 0.48 1.32 11.07
C TRP A 47 -0.96 1.66 11.43
N ASP A 48 -1.83 0.67 11.56
CA ASP A 48 -3.24 0.92 11.88
C ASP A 48 -3.48 1.40 13.31
N ASP A 49 -2.60 1.02 14.26
CA ASP A 49 -2.62 1.57 15.63
C ASP A 49 -2.23 3.06 15.61
N PHE A 50 -1.25 3.45 14.79
CA PHE A 50 -0.91 4.85 14.57
C PHE A 50 -2.09 5.64 14.00
N VAL A 51 -2.76 5.10 12.96
CA VAL A 51 -3.96 5.75 12.38
C VAL A 51 -5.09 5.85 13.41
N ALA A 52 -5.31 4.81 14.22
CA ALA A 52 -6.31 4.83 15.29
C ALA A 52 -6.02 5.94 16.31
N CYS A 53 -4.76 6.04 16.75
CA CYS A 53 -4.31 7.11 17.65
C CYS A 53 -4.54 8.51 17.03
N CYS A 54 -4.26 8.70 15.75
CA CYS A 54 -4.54 9.97 15.08
C CYS A 54 -6.03 10.32 15.11
N VAL A 55 -6.91 9.35 14.82
CA VAL A 55 -8.37 9.55 14.85
C VAL A 55 -8.88 9.86 16.24
N GLU A 56 -8.39 9.17 17.28
CA GLU A 56 -8.77 9.39 18.68
C GLU A 56 -8.40 10.80 19.17
N HIS A 57 -7.31 11.38 18.66
CA HIS A 57 -6.87 12.73 18.99
C HIS A 57 -7.43 13.83 18.08
N GLY A 58 -8.24 13.47 17.07
CA GLY A 58 -8.77 14.46 16.11
C GLY A 58 -7.71 14.99 15.14
N TRP A 59 -6.71 14.19 14.79
CA TRP A 59 -5.66 14.53 13.82
C TRP A 59 -6.01 13.95 12.45
N TYR A 60 -6.24 14.83 11.48
CA TYR A 60 -6.74 14.51 10.14
C TYR A 60 -5.61 14.24 9.15
N GLY A 61 -5.89 13.38 8.17
CA GLY A 61 -5.05 13.08 7.01
C GLY A 61 -4.65 11.62 6.86
N ALA A 62 -4.60 10.83 7.95
CA ALA A 62 -4.22 9.42 7.91
C ALA A 62 -5.41 8.44 7.78
N GLU A 63 -6.64 8.89 7.97
CA GLU A 63 -7.86 8.06 8.06
C GLU A 63 -8.10 7.18 6.81
N ASN A 64 -7.77 7.69 5.62
CA ASN A 64 -7.90 6.93 4.36
C ASN A 64 -6.92 5.74 4.27
N LEU A 65 -5.86 5.77 5.06
CA LEU A 65 -4.84 4.71 5.13
C LEU A 65 -5.12 3.68 6.22
N SER A 66 -6.32 3.69 6.80
CA SER A 66 -6.76 2.73 7.82
C SER A 66 -6.69 1.29 7.34
N LEU A 67 -6.40 0.38 8.27
CA LEU A 67 -6.35 -1.08 8.06
C LEU A 67 -5.34 -1.51 6.96
N ILE A 68 -4.34 -0.66 6.61
CA ILE A 68 -3.21 -1.12 5.79
C ILE A 68 -2.30 -1.94 6.71
N PRO A 69 -2.03 -3.21 6.40
CA PRO A 69 -1.17 -4.03 7.23
C PRO A 69 0.29 -3.59 7.13
N GLY A 70 1.02 -3.76 8.22
CA GLY A 70 2.45 -3.44 8.31
C GLY A 70 2.75 -2.43 9.41
N GLU A 71 3.91 -1.84 9.36
CA GLU A 71 4.45 -0.95 10.37
C GLU A 71 4.87 0.40 9.79
N VAL A 72 4.99 1.41 10.64
CA VAL A 72 5.30 2.79 10.28
C VAL A 72 6.60 2.90 9.46
N GLY A 73 7.67 2.20 9.83
CA GLY A 73 8.91 2.21 9.03
C GLY A 73 8.71 1.66 7.62
N ALA A 74 7.98 0.53 7.51
CA ALA A 74 7.66 -0.06 6.21
C ALA A 74 6.74 0.83 5.37
N SER A 75 5.84 1.58 6.01
CA SER A 75 4.96 2.53 5.30
C SER A 75 5.76 3.61 4.56
N ALA A 76 6.81 4.14 5.20
CA ALA A 76 7.71 5.12 4.61
C ALA A 76 8.57 4.51 3.49
N VAL A 77 9.09 3.29 3.67
CA VAL A 77 9.87 2.59 2.62
C VAL A 77 9.04 2.37 1.35
N GLN A 78 7.79 1.98 1.52
CA GLN A 78 6.89 1.58 0.43
C GLN A 78 6.13 2.74 -0.21
N ASN A 79 6.09 3.91 0.41
CA ASN A 79 5.13 4.97 0.12
C ASN A 79 3.72 4.37 0.00
N ILE A 80 3.23 3.78 1.11
CA ILE A 80 1.89 3.18 1.11
C ILE A 80 0.83 4.20 0.73
N GLY A 81 -0.24 3.73 0.11
CA GLY A 81 -1.33 4.61 -0.28
C GLY A 81 -2.60 3.85 -0.57
N ALA A 82 -3.71 4.47 -0.21
CA ALA A 82 -5.05 3.98 -0.46
C ALA A 82 -6.03 5.15 -0.54
N TYR A 83 -7.12 4.97 -1.29
CA TYR A 83 -8.25 5.89 -1.33
C TYR A 83 -7.87 7.36 -1.57
N GLY A 84 -6.93 7.59 -2.50
CA GLY A 84 -6.53 8.94 -2.92
C GLY A 84 -5.48 9.62 -2.04
N VAL A 85 -4.96 8.95 -1.01
CA VAL A 85 -3.92 9.46 -0.11
C VAL A 85 -2.68 8.58 -0.18
N GLU A 86 -1.50 9.17 -0.18
CA GLU A 86 -0.22 8.49 -0.03
C GLU A 86 0.46 8.96 1.26
N VAL A 87 1.21 8.06 1.92
CA VAL A 87 1.85 8.39 3.21
C VAL A 87 2.86 9.52 3.09
N LYS A 88 3.50 9.70 1.92
CA LYS A 88 4.42 10.82 1.65
C LYS A 88 3.77 12.20 1.88
N ASP A 89 2.44 12.30 1.71
CA ASP A 89 1.70 13.55 1.87
C ASP A 89 1.60 13.97 3.35
N LEU A 90 1.90 13.04 4.26
CA LEU A 90 1.88 13.24 5.71
C LEU A 90 3.30 13.26 6.31
N ILE A 91 4.29 12.66 5.65
CA ILE A 91 5.68 12.56 6.11
C ILE A 91 6.37 13.91 5.97
N THR A 92 7.16 14.29 6.98
CA THR A 92 8.04 15.46 6.95
C THR A 92 9.51 15.09 6.94
N ALA A 93 9.88 13.94 7.51
CA ALA A 93 11.24 13.41 7.49
C ALA A 93 11.25 11.93 7.85
N VAL A 94 12.33 11.24 7.48
CA VAL A 94 12.59 9.85 7.84
C VAL A 94 13.96 9.74 8.53
N GLU A 95 13.97 9.25 9.77
CA GLU A 95 15.19 8.99 10.53
C GLU A 95 15.65 7.57 10.28
N THR A 96 16.94 7.40 10.08
CA THR A 96 17.54 6.12 9.74
C THR A 96 18.84 5.88 10.49
N VAL A 97 19.27 4.62 10.51
CA VAL A 97 20.61 4.21 10.89
C VAL A 97 21.14 3.23 9.85
N ASN A 98 22.43 3.28 9.55
CA ASN A 98 23.04 2.29 8.67
C ASN A 98 23.73 1.17 9.47
N VAL A 99 24.26 0.16 8.78
CA VAL A 99 24.96 -0.98 9.40
C VAL A 99 26.22 -0.60 10.18
N GLN A 100 26.81 0.59 9.95
CA GLN A 100 27.94 1.13 10.70
C GLN A 100 27.50 1.92 11.95
N GLY A 101 26.19 2.08 12.17
CA GLY A 101 25.64 2.84 13.29
C GLY A 101 25.52 4.34 13.06
N TYR A 102 25.78 4.83 11.85
CA TYR A 102 25.61 6.26 11.54
C TYR A 102 24.14 6.59 11.29
N GLY A 103 23.62 7.52 12.08
CA GLY A 103 22.28 8.06 11.89
C GLY A 103 22.24 9.10 10.77
N ARG A 104 21.11 9.14 10.04
CA ARG A 104 20.79 10.18 9.06
C ARG A 104 19.30 10.48 9.09
N VAL A 105 18.97 11.76 8.91
CA VAL A 105 17.60 12.23 8.70
C VAL A 105 17.46 12.61 7.23
N TYR A 106 16.47 12.04 6.54
CA TYR A 106 16.13 12.36 5.16
C TYR A 106 14.93 13.29 5.13
N SER A 107 14.99 14.37 4.37
CA SER A 107 13.81 15.17 4.04
C SER A 107 12.87 14.41 3.11
N VAL A 108 11.66 14.92 2.88
CA VAL A 108 10.69 14.32 1.93
C VAL A 108 11.26 14.30 0.52
N GLU A 109 11.96 15.37 0.13
CA GLU A 109 12.61 15.52 -1.18
C GLU A 109 13.72 14.48 -1.36
N GLU A 110 14.55 14.29 -0.33
CA GLU A 110 15.62 13.29 -0.34
C GLU A 110 15.09 11.84 -0.36
N CYS A 111 13.87 11.62 0.10
CA CYS A 111 13.22 10.30 0.02
C CYS A 111 12.80 9.94 -1.41
N GLU A 112 12.75 10.89 -2.34
CA GLU A 112 12.40 10.72 -3.76
C GLU A 112 11.14 9.84 -3.94
N TYR A 113 10.10 10.16 -3.21
CA TYR A 113 8.86 9.39 -3.23
C TYR A 113 8.18 9.39 -4.60
N ALA A 114 7.83 8.22 -5.07
CA ALA A 114 6.99 7.99 -6.24
C ALA A 114 5.93 6.91 -5.91
N TYR A 115 5.06 6.60 -6.86
CA TYR A 115 4.05 5.57 -6.70
C TYR A 115 4.67 4.23 -6.28
N ARG A 116 4.40 3.79 -5.05
CA ARG A 116 4.96 2.58 -4.42
C ARG A 116 6.49 2.53 -4.41
N SER A 117 7.15 3.66 -4.35
CA SER A 117 8.61 3.76 -4.43
C SER A 117 9.17 4.85 -3.50
N SER A 118 10.38 4.59 -3.01
CA SER A 118 11.26 5.54 -2.33
C SER A 118 12.71 5.16 -2.57
N ILE A 119 13.66 6.01 -2.17
CA ILE A 119 15.10 5.67 -2.22
C ILE A 119 15.42 4.43 -1.39
N PHE A 120 14.67 4.16 -0.32
CA PHE A 120 14.91 3.02 0.58
C PHE A 120 14.66 1.66 -0.08
N LYS A 121 13.99 1.60 -1.23
CA LYS A 121 13.81 0.39 -2.03
C LYS A 121 14.97 0.12 -2.99
N ARG A 122 15.87 1.07 -3.18
CA ARG A 122 17.00 0.92 -4.09
C ARG A 122 18.04 -0.06 -3.53
N PRO A 123 18.69 -0.85 -4.38
CA PRO A 123 19.70 -1.83 -3.96
C PRO A 123 20.83 -1.24 -3.11
N GLU A 124 21.28 -0.02 -3.42
CA GLU A 124 22.35 0.70 -2.71
C GLU A 124 21.97 1.08 -1.27
N ASN A 125 20.67 1.20 -0.97
CA ASN A 125 20.16 1.57 0.35
C ASN A 125 19.71 0.37 1.21
N LYS A 126 20.00 -0.86 0.81
CA LYS A 126 19.66 -2.09 1.58
C LYS A 126 20.28 -2.14 2.98
N SER A 127 21.32 -1.37 3.22
CA SER A 127 22.00 -1.24 4.53
C SER A 127 21.46 -0.09 5.39
N VAL A 128 20.42 0.61 4.93
CA VAL A 128 19.78 1.72 5.65
C VAL A 128 18.50 1.22 6.30
N PHE A 129 18.36 1.42 7.61
CA PHE A 129 17.23 0.98 8.42
C PHE A 129 16.47 2.19 8.92
N VAL A 130 15.17 2.26 8.63
CA VAL A 130 14.28 3.28 9.18
C VAL A 130 14.11 3.04 10.68
N THR A 131 14.35 4.06 11.49
CA THR A 131 14.17 4.02 12.94
C THR A 131 12.95 4.78 13.42
N TYR A 132 12.70 5.96 12.83
CA TYR A 132 11.53 6.79 13.10
C TYR A 132 11.05 7.46 11.83
N VAL A 133 9.76 7.77 11.79
CA VAL A 133 9.15 8.58 10.74
C VAL A 133 8.51 9.79 11.40
N ARG A 134 8.76 10.98 10.83
CA ARG A 134 8.15 12.21 11.29
C ARG A 134 6.95 12.55 10.41
N PHE A 135 5.84 12.87 11.04
CA PHE A 135 4.59 13.21 10.37
C PHE A 135 4.15 14.62 10.76
N ARG A 136 3.39 15.26 9.86
CA ARG A 136 2.61 16.44 10.18
C ARG A 136 1.17 16.19 9.76
N LEU A 137 0.24 16.34 10.72
CA LEU A 137 -1.18 16.12 10.53
C LEU A 137 -1.95 17.40 10.82
N SER A 138 -3.13 17.53 10.22
CA SER A 138 -4.02 18.66 10.45
C SER A 138 -4.88 18.44 11.70
N LYS A 139 -5.16 19.52 12.43
CA LYS A 139 -6.19 19.56 13.47
C LYS A 139 -7.50 20.17 12.96
N GLU A 140 -7.48 20.69 11.74
CA GLU A 140 -8.65 21.21 11.05
C GLU A 140 -9.29 20.10 10.21
N GLU A 141 -10.62 20.07 10.20
CA GLU A 141 -11.38 19.08 9.44
C GLU A 141 -11.05 19.16 7.95
N ARG A 142 -10.55 18.07 7.41
CA ARG A 142 -10.28 17.91 5.98
C ARG A 142 -10.32 16.43 5.63
N TYR A 143 -11.08 16.10 4.58
CA TYR A 143 -11.24 14.72 4.13
C TYR A 143 -10.97 14.59 2.63
N THR A 144 -10.41 13.46 2.23
CA THR A 144 -10.32 13.01 0.83
C THR A 144 -11.36 11.92 0.59
N LEU A 145 -12.52 12.29 0.02
CA LEU A 145 -13.68 11.40 -0.08
C LEU A 145 -14.02 10.97 -1.51
N ASP A 146 -13.34 11.52 -2.52
CA ASP A 146 -13.72 11.36 -3.93
C ASP A 146 -13.18 10.07 -4.59
N TYR A 147 -12.73 9.11 -3.79
CA TYR A 147 -12.18 7.87 -4.31
C TYR A 147 -13.16 6.71 -4.14
N GLY A 148 -13.48 6.01 -5.25
CA GLY A 148 -14.30 4.80 -5.23
C GLY A 148 -15.71 5.03 -4.70
N THR A 149 -16.11 4.24 -3.69
CA THR A 149 -17.47 4.24 -3.12
C THR A 149 -17.57 4.98 -1.77
N ILE A 150 -16.52 5.69 -1.35
CA ILE A 150 -16.46 6.32 -0.01
C ILE A 150 -17.66 7.23 0.23
N ARG A 151 -17.94 8.18 -0.69
CA ARG A 151 -19.10 9.09 -0.54
C ARG A 151 -20.41 8.35 -0.46
N GLN A 152 -20.58 7.28 -1.24
CA GLN A 152 -21.80 6.46 -1.25
C GLN A 152 -21.99 5.75 0.10
N GLU A 153 -20.91 5.20 0.67
CA GLU A 153 -20.97 4.54 1.97
C GLU A 153 -21.20 5.55 3.10
N LEU A 154 -20.54 6.72 3.06
CA LEU A 154 -20.73 7.80 4.04
C LEU A 154 -22.14 8.39 4.01
N ALA A 155 -22.84 8.35 2.87
CA ALA A 155 -24.23 8.82 2.79
C ALA A 155 -25.22 8.02 3.67
N LYS A 156 -24.80 6.88 4.22
CA LYS A 156 -25.56 6.12 5.22
C LYS A 156 -25.51 6.71 6.63
N TYR A 157 -24.65 7.71 6.84
CA TYR A 157 -24.44 8.38 8.15
C TYR A 157 -24.91 9.83 8.09
N PRO A 158 -25.36 10.42 9.21
CA PRO A 158 -25.89 11.79 9.28
C PRO A 158 -24.87 12.87 8.84
N ALA A 159 -23.60 12.67 9.19
CA ALA A 159 -22.50 13.55 8.81
C ALA A 159 -21.17 12.77 8.82
N PRO A 160 -20.19 13.12 7.96
CA PRO A 160 -18.86 12.59 8.07
C PRO A 160 -18.19 13.16 9.33
N THR A 161 -17.70 12.29 10.19
CA THR A 161 -16.76 12.62 11.27
C THR A 161 -15.53 11.76 11.10
N LEU A 162 -14.40 12.18 11.68
CA LEU A 162 -13.13 11.44 11.52
C LEU A 162 -13.26 9.95 11.90
N PRO A 163 -13.91 9.58 13.05
CA PRO A 163 -14.17 8.17 13.36
C PRO A 163 -15.08 7.47 12.36
N ILE A 164 -16.10 8.16 11.82
CA ILE A 164 -17.02 7.59 10.81
C ILE A 164 -16.29 7.36 9.48
N VAL A 165 -15.46 8.30 9.03
CA VAL A 165 -14.65 8.12 7.82
C VAL A 165 -13.73 6.91 7.98
N ARG A 166 -12.96 6.81 9.08
CA ARG A 166 -12.15 5.64 9.38
C ARG A 166 -12.96 4.34 9.35
N LYS A 167 -14.10 4.30 10.02
CA LYS A 167 -14.99 3.14 10.07
C LYS A 167 -15.41 2.71 8.66
N VAL A 168 -15.86 3.64 7.83
CA VAL A 168 -16.30 3.38 6.46
C VAL A 168 -15.13 2.84 5.60
N ILE A 169 -13.93 3.40 5.74
CA ILE A 169 -12.74 2.87 5.05
C ILE A 169 -12.47 1.42 5.46
N ILE A 170 -12.52 1.10 6.75
CA ILE A 170 -12.34 -0.26 7.28
C ILE A 170 -13.40 -1.20 6.67
N GLU A 171 -14.68 -0.85 6.74
CA GLU A 171 -15.78 -1.65 6.20
C GLU A 171 -15.62 -1.92 4.69
N ILE A 172 -15.24 -0.89 3.90
CA ILE A 172 -14.95 -1.06 2.47
C ILE A 172 -13.78 -2.04 2.25
N ARG A 173 -12.73 -1.97 3.05
CA ARG A 173 -11.58 -2.86 2.93
C ARG A 173 -11.94 -4.30 3.30
N GLU A 174 -12.59 -4.50 4.42
CA GLU A 174 -13.02 -5.83 4.89
C GLU A 174 -14.01 -6.49 3.94
N SER A 175 -14.88 -5.72 3.28
CA SER A 175 -15.80 -6.25 2.28
C SER A 175 -15.09 -6.83 1.05
N LYS A 176 -13.87 -6.36 0.74
CA LYS A 176 -13.13 -6.70 -0.50
C LYS A 176 -11.90 -7.56 -0.25
N LEU A 177 -11.20 -7.35 0.86
CA LEU A 177 -9.91 -8.00 1.15
C LEU A 177 -10.10 -9.17 2.12
N PRO A 178 -9.46 -10.32 1.87
CA PRO A 178 -9.48 -11.44 2.81
C PRO A 178 -8.64 -11.11 4.05
N ASP A 179 -9.13 -11.51 5.22
CA ASP A 179 -8.34 -11.46 6.45
C ASP A 179 -7.15 -12.42 6.33
N PRO A 180 -5.89 -11.94 6.43
CA PRO A 180 -4.70 -12.79 6.32
C PRO A 180 -4.59 -13.84 7.43
N LYS A 181 -5.27 -13.67 8.56
CA LYS A 181 -5.37 -14.67 9.63
C LYS A 181 -6.24 -15.87 9.24
N VAL A 182 -7.18 -15.67 8.31
CA VAL A 182 -8.12 -16.69 7.83
C VAL A 182 -7.63 -17.28 6.50
N MET A 183 -7.16 -16.42 5.60
CA MET A 183 -6.71 -16.82 4.26
C MET A 183 -5.38 -16.13 3.94
N GLY A 184 -4.30 -16.90 3.88
CA GLY A 184 -2.95 -16.37 3.60
C GLY A 184 -2.94 -15.56 2.31
N ASN A 185 -2.47 -14.34 2.39
CA ASN A 185 -2.30 -13.39 1.29
C ASN A 185 -1.26 -12.33 1.65
N ALA A 186 -0.85 -11.54 0.67
CA ALA A 186 0.07 -10.41 0.84
C ALA A 186 -0.56 -9.08 0.40
N GLY A 187 -1.88 -8.96 0.51
CA GLY A 187 -2.63 -7.79 0.04
C GLY A 187 -2.69 -7.70 -1.48
N SER A 188 -2.67 -6.48 -2.02
CA SER A 188 -2.62 -6.27 -3.47
C SER A 188 -1.28 -6.74 -4.01
N PHE A 189 -1.29 -7.80 -4.83
CA PHE A 189 -0.06 -8.43 -5.31
C PHE A 189 0.61 -7.66 -6.44
N PHE A 190 -0.16 -6.95 -7.26
CA PHE A 190 0.34 -6.22 -8.43
C PHE A 190 0.17 -4.72 -8.29
N MET A 191 1.15 -3.98 -8.81
CA MET A 191 1.02 -2.54 -9.02
C MET A 191 0.09 -2.24 -10.19
N ASN A 192 -0.62 -1.11 -10.12
CA ASN A 192 -1.34 -0.58 -11.28
C ASN A 192 -0.32 -0.02 -12.29
N PRO A 193 -0.31 -0.49 -13.55
CA PRO A 193 0.62 0.01 -14.55
C PRO A 193 0.32 1.46 -14.92
N ILE A 194 1.39 2.21 -15.17
CA ILE A 194 1.34 3.56 -15.71
C ILE A 194 1.77 3.48 -17.17
N VAL A 195 0.92 3.97 -18.07
CA VAL A 195 1.13 3.91 -19.52
C VAL A 195 0.98 5.29 -20.15
N ALA A 196 1.47 5.47 -21.38
CA ALA A 196 1.23 6.66 -22.16
C ALA A 196 -0.26 6.79 -22.55
N LYS A 197 -0.73 8.01 -22.77
CA LYS A 197 -2.14 8.29 -23.10
C LYS A 197 -2.57 7.63 -24.41
N GLU A 198 -1.69 7.55 -25.38
CA GLU A 198 -1.92 6.89 -26.68
C GLU A 198 -2.20 5.39 -26.50
N LYS A 199 -1.57 4.74 -25.52
CA LYS A 199 -1.86 3.35 -25.19
C LYS A 199 -3.27 3.17 -24.64
N LEU A 200 -3.72 4.09 -23.77
CA LEU A 200 -5.10 4.09 -23.29
C LEU A 200 -6.09 4.28 -24.45
N GLU A 201 -5.86 5.28 -25.32
CA GLU A 201 -6.73 5.56 -26.46
C GLU A 201 -6.84 4.37 -27.40
N ALA A 202 -5.73 3.65 -27.63
CA ALA A 202 -5.78 2.40 -28.39
C ALA A 202 -6.64 1.33 -27.73
N LEU A 203 -6.53 1.18 -26.40
CA LEU A 203 -7.35 0.20 -25.65
C LEU A 203 -8.82 0.60 -25.57
N GLN A 204 -9.15 1.89 -25.56
CA GLN A 204 -10.54 2.36 -25.52
C GLN A 204 -11.35 2.01 -26.77
N ARG A 205 -10.70 1.67 -27.89
CA ARG A 205 -11.38 1.17 -29.09
C ARG A 205 -12.08 -0.17 -28.82
N ASP A 206 -11.40 -1.07 -28.10
CA ASP A 206 -11.94 -2.40 -27.75
C ASP A 206 -12.65 -2.40 -26.39
N TYR A 207 -12.24 -1.49 -25.49
CA TYR A 207 -12.74 -1.37 -24.12
C TYR A 207 -13.16 0.08 -23.81
N PRO A 208 -14.28 0.59 -24.36
CA PRO A 208 -14.69 2.00 -24.24
C PRO A 208 -14.86 2.48 -22.78
N ARG A 209 -15.11 1.56 -21.85
CA ARG A 209 -15.32 1.84 -20.41
C ARG A 209 -14.14 1.38 -19.54
N ILE A 210 -12.92 1.30 -20.10
CA ILE A 210 -11.71 0.99 -19.31
C ILE A 210 -11.50 2.06 -18.23
N PRO A 211 -11.44 1.68 -16.95
CA PRO A 211 -11.17 2.64 -15.88
C PRO A 211 -9.72 3.10 -15.94
N TYR A 212 -9.48 4.38 -15.66
CA TYR A 212 -8.14 4.95 -15.58
C TYR A 212 -8.10 6.16 -14.66
N TYR A 213 -6.90 6.56 -14.27
CA TYR A 213 -6.61 7.77 -13.50
C TYR A 213 -5.55 8.57 -14.24
N GLU A 214 -5.82 9.83 -14.54
CA GLU A 214 -4.84 10.74 -15.13
C GLU A 214 -3.76 11.12 -14.11
N LEU A 215 -2.53 11.24 -14.57
CA LEU A 215 -1.40 11.68 -13.76
C LEU A 215 -0.98 13.08 -14.18
N PRO A 216 -0.35 13.86 -13.27
CA PRO A 216 0.07 15.24 -13.57
C PRO A 216 1.03 15.37 -14.75
N ASP A 217 1.76 14.31 -15.08
CA ASP A 217 2.71 14.27 -16.21
C ASP A 217 2.07 13.84 -17.55
N GLY A 218 0.73 13.74 -17.61
CA GLY A 218 -0.03 13.37 -18.80
C GLY A 218 -0.10 11.85 -19.07
N ARG A 219 0.58 11.03 -18.28
CA ARG A 219 0.42 9.57 -18.32
C ARG A 219 -0.86 9.14 -17.62
N VAL A 220 -1.23 7.88 -17.79
CA VAL A 220 -2.43 7.33 -17.16
C VAL A 220 -2.11 6.04 -16.39
N LYS A 221 -2.75 5.88 -15.26
CA LYS A 221 -2.67 4.68 -14.44
C LYS A 221 -3.93 3.84 -14.65
N ILE A 222 -3.76 2.59 -15.09
CA ILE A 222 -4.86 1.65 -15.34
C ILE A 222 -4.95 0.66 -14.17
N PRO A 223 -6.13 0.42 -13.58
CA PRO A 223 -6.29 -0.57 -12.51
C PRO A 223 -5.94 -1.98 -12.98
N ALA A 224 -4.87 -2.56 -12.44
CA ALA A 224 -4.45 -3.93 -12.76
C ALA A 224 -5.53 -4.95 -12.39
N GLY A 225 -6.28 -4.72 -11.30
CA GLY A 225 -7.38 -5.58 -10.90
C GLY A 225 -8.48 -5.69 -11.96
N TRP A 226 -8.78 -4.59 -12.67
CA TRP A 226 -9.72 -4.63 -13.79
C TRP A 226 -9.17 -5.47 -14.95
N MET A 227 -7.91 -5.30 -15.32
CA MET A 227 -7.30 -6.09 -16.42
C MET A 227 -7.28 -7.58 -16.08
N ILE A 228 -6.92 -7.94 -14.83
CA ILE A 228 -6.90 -9.33 -14.35
C ILE A 228 -8.31 -9.93 -14.39
N ASP A 229 -9.32 -9.17 -13.98
CA ASP A 229 -10.74 -9.58 -14.06
C ASP A 229 -11.19 -9.78 -15.52
N GLN A 230 -10.84 -8.87 -16.44
CA GLN A 230 -11.09 -9.00 -17.87
C GLN A 230 -10.39 -10.21 -18.52
N CYS A 231 -9.27 -10.67 -17.96
CA CYS A 231 -8.62 -11.94 -18.33
C CYS A 231 -9.35 -13.16 -17.73
N GLY A 232 -10.38 -12.93 -16.92
CA GLY A 232 -11.18 -13.98 -16.28
C GLY A 232 -10.46 -14.73 -15.17
N TRP A 233 -9.45 -14.12 -14.53
CA TRP A 233 -8.70 -14.73 -13.42
C TRP A 233 -9.41 -14.60 -12.06
N LYS A 234 -10.28 -13.62 -11.88
CA LYS A 234 -10.99 -13.40 -10.61
C LYS A 234 -11.72 -14.67 -10.15
N GLY A 235 -11.42 -15.15 -8.95
CA GLY A 235 -11.95 -16.39 -8.39
C GLY A 235 -11.32 -17.68 -8.90
N LYS A 236 -10.43 -17.63 -9.93
CA LYS A 236 -9.77 -18.82 -10.48
C LYS A 236 -8.56 -19.24 -9.67
N SER A 237 -8.32 -20.56 -9.67
CA SER A 237 -7.17 -21.20 -9.03
C SER A 237 -6.19 -21.73 -10.06
N LEU A 238 -4.92 -21.79 -9.68
CA LEU A 238 -3.88 -22.56 -10.31
C LEU A 238 -3.24 -23.44 -9.20
N GLY A 239 -3.61 -24.70 -9.16
CA GLY A 239 -3.28 -25.57 -8.02
C GLY A 239 -3.87 -25.03 -6.70
N PRO A 240 -3.09 -24.96 -5.61
CA PRO A 240 -3.54 -24.48 -4.30
C PRO A 240 -3.53 -22.94 -4.18
N ALA A 241 -2.96 -22.22 -5.14
CA ALA A 241 -2.98 -20.78 -5.22
C ALA A 241 -4.19 -20.29 -6.03
N ALA A 242 -4.75 -19.12 -5.69
CA ALA A 242 -5.89 -18.55 -6.41
C ALA A 242 -5.85 -17.02 -6.47
N VAL A 243 -6.55 -16.44 -7.45
CA VAL A 243 -6.94 -15.05 -7.43
C VAL A 243 -8.21 -14.92 -6.60
N HIS A 244 -8.23 -13.98 -5.65
CA HIS A 244 -9.37 -13.80 -4.75
C HIS A 244 -10.65 -13.43 -5.52
N ASP A 245 -11.79 -13.94 -5.07
CA ASP A 245 -13.09 -13.82 -5.76
C ASP A 245 -13.72 -12.42 -5.66
N LYS A 246 -13.35 -11.62 -4.64
CA LYS A 246 -13.85 -10.25 -4.48
C LYS A 246 -12.88 -9.19 -4.96
N GLN A 247 -11.57 -9.49 -5.00
CA GLN A 247 -10.52 -8.53 -5.40
C GLN A 247 -9.44 -9.22 -6.24
N ALA A 248 -9.46 -8.95 -7.55
CA ALA A 248 -8.56 -9.61 -8.50
C ALA A 248 -7.07 -9.25 -8.33
N LEU A 249 -6.75 -8.17 -7.58
CA LEU A 249 -5.35 -7.85 -7.22
C LEU A 249 -4.77 -8.77 -6.15
N VAL A 250 -5.60 -9.53 -5.42
CA VAL A 250 -5.14 -10.32 -4.27
C VAL A 250 -4.95 -11.77 -4.69
N LEU A 251 -3.73 -12.26 -4.54
CA LEU A 251 -3.42 -13.68 -4.65
C LEU A 251 -3.53 -14.32 -3.26
N VAL A 252 -4.19 -15.47 -3.20
CA VAL A 252 -4.50 -16.16 -1.94
C VAL A 252 -4.01 -17.59 -1.94
N ASN A 253 -3.65 -18.08 -0.75
CA ASN A 253 -3.41 -19.48 -0.48
C ASN A 253 -4.73 -20.14 -0.03
N ARG A 254 -5.26 -21.04 -0.85
CA ARG A 254 -6.48 -21.81 -0.52
C ARG A 254 -6.22 -23.03 0.35
N GLY A 255 -5.00 -23.20 0.81
CA GLY A 255 -4.52 -24.29 1.65
C GLY A 255 -3.39 -25.06 0.98
N GLY A 256 -2.24 -25.13 1.67
CA GLY A 256 -1.08 -25.91 1.23
C GLY A 256 -0.24 -25.29 0.10
N ALA A 257 -0.54 -24.08 -0.40
CA ALA A 257 0.28 -23.42 -1.40
C ALA A 257 1.65 -23.04 -0.82
N LYS A 258 2.70 -23.35 -1.59
CA LYS A 258 4.06 -22.85 -1.37
C LYS A 258 4.24 -21.48 -2.04
N GLY A 259 5.30 -20.74 -1.67
CA GLY A 259 5.65 -19.50 -2.33
C GLY A 259 5.81 -19.63 -3.84
N SER A 260 6.39 -20.76 -4.30
CA SER A 260 6.52 -21.09 -5.72
C SER A 260 5.17 -21.22 -6.46
N ASP A 261 4.11 -21.70 -5.80
CA ASP A 261 2.78 -21.81 -6.42
C ASP A 261 2.16 -20.42 -6.63
N ILE A 262 2.38 -19.52 -5.67
CA ILE A 262 1.94 -18.12 -5.80
C ILE A 262 2.70 -17.40 -6.91
N VAL A 263 4.02 -17.64 -7.06
CA VAL A 263 4.82 -17.10 -8.15
C VAL A 263 4.32 -17.63 -9.49
N ALA A 264 4.09 -18.95 -9.62
CA ALA A 264 3.56 -19.54 -10.85
C ALA A 264 2.20 -18.95 -11.25
N LEU A 265 1.30 -18.73 -10.27
CA LEU A 265 0.02 -18.05 -10.51
C LEU A 265 0.23 -16.61 -10.95
N SER A 266 1.13 -15.87 -10.28
CA SER A 266 1.48 -14.50 -10.65
C SER A 266 1.95 -14.41 -12.09
N ASP A 267 2.84 -15.32 -12.52
CA ASP A 267 3.38 -15.33 -13.88
C ASP A 267 2.31 -15.68 -14.92
N ALA A 268 1.42 -16.61 -14.62
CA ALA A 268 0.28 -16.94 -15.49
C ALA A 268 -0.68 -15.74 -15.65
N VAL A 269 -0.97 -15.02 -14.56
CA VAL A 269 -1.80 -13.80 -14.59
C VAL A 269 -1.11 -12.71 -15.44
N ARG A 270 0.19 -12.48 -15.23
CA ARG A 270 0.98 -11.48 -15.99
C ARG A 270 1.00 -11.80 -17.49
N ALA A 271 1.24 -13.06 -17.84
CA ALA A 271 1.21 -13.50 -19.24
C ALA A 271 -0.16 -13.19 -19.87
N SER A 272 -1.26 -13.57 -19.22
CA SER A 272 -2.62 -13.32 -19.72
C SER A 272 -2.91 -11.82 -19.92
N VAL A 273 -2.45 -10.95 -19.00
CA VAL A 273 -2.63 -9.49 -19.12
C VAL A 273 -1.80 -8.95 -20.27
N ARG A 274 -0.54 -9.40 -20.40
CA ARG A 274 0.34 -9.01 -21.52
C ARG A 274 -0.25 -9.42 -22.86
N ASP A 275 -0.69 -10.66 -22.98
CA ASP A 275 -1.24 -11.21 -24.23
C ASP A 275 -2.52 -10.45 -24.65
N LYS A 276 -3.37 -10.12 -23.69
CA LYS A 276 -4.66 -9.47 -23.97
C LYS A 276 -4.55 -7.96 -24.18
N PHE A 277 -3.73 -7.26 -23.40
CA PHE A 277 -3.67 -5.79 -23.39
C PHE A 277 -2.36 -5.23 -23.92
N GLY A 278 -1.32 -6.07 -24.13
CA GLY A 278 0.03 -5.61 -24.43
C GLY A 278 0.60 -4.70 -23.34
N ILE A 279 0.30 -5.00 -22.08
CA ILE A 279 0.77 -4.27 -20.88
C ILE A 279 1.37 -5.27 -19.92
N ASP A 280 2.58 -4.98 -19.46
CA ASP A 280 3.21 -5.72 -18.38
C ASP A 280 2.76 -5.17 -17.02
N ILE A 281 2.26 -6.05 -16.15
CA ILE A 281 2.02 -5.73 -14.74
C ILE A 281 3.12 -6.34 -13.88
N HIS A 282 3.49 -5.62 -12.81
CA HIS A 282 4.61 -6.04 -11.95
C HIS A 282 4.11 -6.30 -10.53
N PRO A 283 4.67 -7.31 -9.84
CA PRO A 283 4.41 -7.52 -8.43
C PRO A 283 4.79 -6.28 -7.60
N GLU A 284 3.92 -5.91 -6.66
CA GLU A 284 4.24 -4.98 -5.57
C GLU A 284 4.90 -5.73 -4.41
N VAL A 285 4.54 -7.00 -4.24
CA VAL A 285 5.07 -7.91 -3.22
C VAL A 285 6.52 -8.25 -3.53
N ASN A 286 7.36 -8.21 -2.50
CA ASN A 286 8.75 -8.60 -2.62
C ASN A 286 8.88 -10.13 -2.50
N VAL A 287 9.39 -10.78 -3.53
CA VAL A 287 9.66 -12.21 -3.55
C VAL A 287 11.07 -12.47 -3.03
N ILE A 288 11.21 -13.36 -2.04
CA ILE A 288 12.46 -13.68 -1.33
C ILE A 288 12.84 -15.15 -1.58
#